data_a1a8d5a71361b13cbf6332d37ddbbc8d
#
_entry.id   a1a8d5a71361b13cbf6332d37ddbbc8d
#
_cell.length_a   1.000
_cell.length_b   1.000
_cell.length_c   1.000
_cell.angle_alpha   90.00
_cell.angle_beta   90.00
_cell.angle_gamma   90.00
#
_symmetry.space_group_name_H-M   'P 1'
#
loop_
_entity.id
_entity.type
_entity.pdbx_description
1 polymer ?
#
loop_
_entity_poly.entity_id
_entity_poly.type
_entity_poly.pdbx_seq_one_letter_code
_entity_poly.pdbx_strand_id
1 'polypeptide(L)'
;MIAGGGIAGSSLFRYMAEAGMNPVLVNADRGSSWRNIGGGRTAFSLPELAEIAAQNHHIFKELQYLSNIDYKPIRYISFAHDEETYKALEASKAWSKAEMIAPKQFREEISPYFNANPKKYISALVSEDCWQATPGKVVDLVRNLGIAAGGTVMEDCRVLEACREGKYTSVLVQTHDKKYVEYRTEHFVNALGSGAGKLCDSMGIDAGLYPVRHQAFITRRLPMLGKHGTNLDMLIDRQDYKGFSAVYGQQIAYTGQIIGCASPKLDAMRIDKNLKVNTKAFLEIVSEMFSEWIPDLAGVGIQAVWAGYYTEPRYIVDPELGLFVGMCGHGFMLSQYIARMYVDKLLGRPVPEYFEKLKLNGPGLSEKAFK
;
A
#
# COMPACT_ATOMS: atom_id res chain seq x y z
N MET A 1 -15.44 14.47 -10.37
CA MET A 1 -14.75 13.49 -11.25
C MET A 1 -13.48 13.05 -10.55
N ILE A 2 -13.10 11.76 -10.62
CA ILE A 2 -11.94 11.17 -9.95
C ILE A 2 -11.03 10.57 -11.03
N ALA A 3 -9.78 10.99 -11.07
CA ALA A 3 -8.76 10.47 -11.98
C ALA A 3 -7.98 9.33 -11.32
N GLY A 4 -8.13 8.09 -11.82
CA GLY A 4 -7.40 6.91 -11.37
C GLY A 4 -8.23 5.90 -10.60
N GLY A 5 -8.43 4.72 -11.18
CA GLY A 5 -9.23 3.60 -10.61
C GLY A 5 -8.45 2.65 -9.70
N GLY A 6 -7.31 3.05 -9.15
CA GLY A 6 -6.60 2.30 -8.11
C GLY A 6 -7.34 2.32 -6.77
N ILE A 7 -6.76 1.71 -5.72
CA ILE A 7 -7.41 1.61 -4.40
C ILE A 7 -7.80 2.97 -3.84
N ALA A 8 -6.97 4.02 -4.01
CA ALA A 8 -7.25 5.37 -3.55
C ALA A 8 -8.49 5.96 -4.24
N GLY A 9 -8.49 5.99 -5.57
CA GLY A 9 -9.62 6.55 -6.33
C GLY A 9 -10.89 5.71 -6.23
N SER A 10 -10.79 4.37 -6.20
CA SER A 10 -11.94 3.50 -6.00
C SER A 10 -12.57 3.67 -4.61
N SER A 11 -11.76 3.93 -3.58
CA SER A 11 -12.26 4.22 -2.24
C SER A 11 -13.00 5.55 -2.18
N LEU A 12 -12.44 6.61 -2.78
CA LEU A 12 -13.13 7.90 -2.90
C LEU A 12 -14.44 7.76 -3.67
N PHE A 13 -14.40 7.04 -4.80
CA PHE A 13 -15.56 6.79 -5.64
C PHE A 13 -16.69 6.13 -4.86
N ARG A 14 -16.38 5.10 -4.07
CA ARG A 14 -17.35 4.44 -3.19
C ARG A 14 -17.95 5.43 -2.21
N TYR A 15 -17.14 6.09 -1.40
CA TYR A 15 -17.66 6.95 -0.33
C TYR A 15 -18.36 8.20 -0.84
N MET A 16 -17.94 8.76 -1.97
CA MET A 16 -18.68 9.85 -2.62
C MET A 16 -20.07 9.39 -3.11
N ALA A 17 -20.16 8.20 -3.72
CA ALA A 17 -21.43 7.65 -4.16
C ALA A 17 -22.35 7.31 -2.99
N GLU A 18 -21.83 6.64 -1.93
CA GLU A 18 -22.56 6.36 -0.69
C GLU A 18 -23.04 7.63 0.03
N ALA A 19 -22.34 8.76 -0.15
CA ALA A 19 -22.73 10.07 0.36
C ALA A 19 -23.79 10.80 -0.51
N GLY A 20 -24.29 10.18 -1.56
CA GLY A 20 -25.31 10.75 -2.46
C GLY A 20 -24.74 11.73 -3.50
N MET A 21 -23.42 11.78 -3.66
CA MET A 21 -22.80 12.50 -4.78
C MET A 21 -22.90 11.65 -6.06
N ASN A 22 -22.68 12.27 -7.23
CA ASN A 22 -22.65 11.58 -8.52
C ASN A 22 -21.21 11.47 -9.05
N PRO A 23 -20.34 10.65 -8.45
CA PRO A 23 -18.96 10.58 -8.86
C PRO A 23 -18.79 9.85 -10.20
N VAL A 24 -17.87 10.37 -11.01
CA VAL A 24 -17.37 9.71 -12.22
C VAL A 24 -15.93 9.31 -11.98
N LEU A 25 -15.62 8.00 -12.04
CA LEU A 25 -14.29 7.46 -11.93
C LEU A 25 -13.70 7.20 -13.32
N VAL A 26 -12.58 7.85 -13.64
CA VAL A 26 -11.87 7.63 -14.91
C VAL A 26 -10.72 6.68 -14.69
N ASN A 27 -10.74 5.52 -15.35
CA ASN A 27 -9.76 4.44 -15.18
C ASN A 27 -9.18 4.01 -16.53
N ALA A 28 -7.85 4.09 -16.64
CA ALA A 28 -7.15 3.74 -17.87
C ALA A 28 -6.55 2.33 -17.88
N ASP A 29 -6.02 1.89 -16.72
CA ASP A 29 -5.30 0.63 -16.62
C ASP A 29 -5.18 0.14 -15.17
N ARG A 30 -4.64 -1.07 -15.02
CA ARG A 30 -4.33 -1.65 -13.71
C ARG A 30 -2.97 -1.16 -13.21
N GLY A 31 -3.00 -0.21 -12.27
CA GLY A 31 -1.81 0.38 -11.65
C GLY A 31 -1.20 -0.46 -10.51
N SER A 32 -0.49 0.23 -9.60
CA SER A 32 0.22 -0.40 -8.47
C SER A 32 -0.70 -1.15 -7.49
N SER A 33 -1.98 -0.79 -7.43
CA SER A 33 -2.96 -1.44 -6.55
C SER A 33 -3.14 -2.93 -6.84
N TRP A 34 -3.03 -3.36 -8.10
CA TRP A 34 -3.07 -4.78 -8.48
C TRP A 34 -1.72 -5.49 -8.41
N ARG A 35 -0.64 -4.73 -8.17
CA ARG A 35 0.75 -5.21 -8.12
C ARG A 35 1.29 -5.32 -6.71
N ASN A 36 0.53 -4.93 -5.68
CA ASN A 36 0.95 -5.04 -4.30
C ASN A 36 0.82 -6.49 -3.78
N ILE A 37 1.48 -6.78 -2.68
CA ILE A 37 1.53 -8.14 -2.11
C ILE A 37 0.40 -8.44 -1.12
N GLY A 38 -0.57 -7.56 -0.97
CA GLY A 38 -1.84 -7.82 -0.28
C GLY A 38 -1.78 -7.82 1.24
N GLY A 39 -0.77 -7.22 1.85
CA GLY A 39 -0.64 -7.16 3.31
C GLY A 39 -1.13 -5.84 3.91
N GLY A 40 -1.60 -5.90 5.15
CA GLY A 40 -1.94 -4.74 5.96
C GLY A 40 -1.58 -4.93 7.43
N ARG A 41 -1.14 -3.88 8.10
CA ARG A 41 -0.73 -3.86 9.51
C ARG A 41 -1.33 -2.69 10.27
N THR A 42 -1.43 -2.82 11.59
CA THR A 42 -1.87 -1.75 12.49
C THR A 42 -0.72 -1.12 13.28
N ALA A 43 0.42 -1.79 13.37
CA ALA A 43 1.60 -1.22 14.03
C ALA A 43 2.27 -0.17 13.15
N PHE A 44 2.34 1.06 13.66
CA PHE A 44 2.99 2.22 13.08
C PHE A 44 3.76 2.99 14.16
N SER A 45 4.77 3.77 13.76
CA SER A 45 5.52 4.61 14.71
C SER A 45 4.74 5.86 15.17
N LEU A 46 3.68 6.23 14.47
CA LEU A 46 2.82 7.35 14.78
C LEU A 46 1.43 6.88 15.20
N PRO A 47 0.87 7.42 16.30
CA PRO A 47 -0.47 7.07 16.77
C PRO A 47 -1.55 7.34 15.72
N GLU A 48 -1.44 8.42 14.96
CA GLU A 48 -2.39 8.77 13.90
C GLU A 48 -2.43 7.72 12.79
N LEU A 49 -1.27 7.22 12.37
CA LEU A 49 -1.20 6.16 11.36
C LEU A 49 -1.70 4.82 11.91
N ALA A 50 -1.43 4.52 13.18
CA ALA A 50 -1.94 3.33 13.85
C ALA A 50 -3.48 3.37 13.93
N GLU A 51 -4.07 4.52 14.28
CA GLU A 51 -5.51 4.72 14.29
C GLU A 51 -6.13 4.56 12.90
N ILE A 52 -5.57 5.25 11.88
CA ILE A 52 -6.03 5.12 10.49
C ILE A 52 -5.99 3.64 10.05
N ALA A 53 -4.91 2.94 10.36
CA ALA A 53 -4.75 1.54 9.99
C ALA A 53 -5.74 0.61 10.73
N ALA A 54 -6.01 0.85 12.01
CA ALA A 54 -6.99 0.10 12.78
C ALA A 54 -8.40 0.28 12.21
N GLN A 55 -8.81 1.51 11.89
CA GLN A 55 -10.08 1.79 11.23
C GLN A 55 -10.16 1.12 9.86
N ASN A 56 -9.07 1.18 9.08
CA ASN A 56 -9.01 0.52 7.79
C ASN A 56 -9.11 -1.01 7.90
N HIS A 57 -8.52 -1.62 8.95
CA HIS A 57 -8.64 -3.04 9.23
C HIS A 57 -10.11 -3.45 9.49
N HIS A 58 -10.87 -2.65 10.23
CA HIS A 58 -12.32 -2.90 10.40
C HIS A 58 -13.04 -2.89 9.06
N ILE A 59 -12.74 -1.94 8.17
CA ILE A 59 -13.32 -1.88 6.83
C ILE A 59 -12.99 -3.15 6.02
N PHE A 60 -11.77 -3.70 6.12
CA PHE A 60 -11.42 -4.96 5.44
C PHE A 60 -12.22 -6.16 5.94
N LYS A 61 -12.54 -6.23 7.24
CA LYS A 61 -13.43 -7.25 7.80
C LYS A 61 -14.85 -7.11 7.24
N GLU A 62 -15.35 -5.88 7.13
CA GLU A 62 -16.65 -5.60 6.51
C GLU A 62 -16.66 -6.00 5.02
N LEU A 63 -15.61 -5.66 4.27
CA LEU A 63 -15.47 -6.05 2.86
C LEU A 63 -15.48 -7.59 2.69
N GLN A 64 -14.78 -8.32 3.57
CA GLN A 64 -14.82 -9.80 3.55
C GLN A 64 -16.22 -10.35 3.85
N TYR A 65 -16.98 -9.70 4.72
CA TYR A 65 -18.36 -10.09 4.99
C TYR A 65 -19.27 -9.85 3.78
N LEU A 66 -19.06 -8.76 3.05
CA LEU A 66 -19.83 -8.42 1.85
C LEU A 66 -19.48 -9.31 0.65
N SER A 67 -18.22 -9.70 0.50
CA SER A 67 -17.75 -10.57 -0.57
C SER A 67 -16.38 -11.16 -0.23
N ASN A 68 -16.08 -12.35 -0.74
CA ASN A 68 -14.81 -13.00 -0.51
C ASN A 68 -13.64 -12.25 -1.18
N ILE A 69 -12.89 -11.49 -0.39
CA ILE A 69 -11.66 -10.82 -0.80
C ILE A 69 -10.40 -11.62 -0.44
N ASP A 70 -10.54 -12.87 -0.05
CA ASP A 70 -9.48 -13.73 0.50
C ASP A 70 -8.81 -13.13 1.76
N TYR A 71 -9.59 -12.44 2.58
CA TYR A 71 -9.11 -11.90 3.85
C TYR A 71 -8.68 -13.01 4.78
N LYS A 72 -7.49 -12.86 5.37
CA LYS A 72 -6.97 -13.73 6.41
C LYS A 72 -6.24 -12.91 7.46
N PRO A 73 -6.55 -13.07 8.77
CA PRO A 73 -5.70 -12.56 9.84
C PRO A 73 -4.30 -13.16 9.73
N ILE A 74 -3.28 -12.34 9.87
CA ILE A 74 -1.87 -12.73 9.98
C ILE A 74 -1.20 -11.84 11.01
N ARG A 75 0.06 -12.13 11.31
CA ARG A 75 0.93 -11.26 12.09
C ARG A 75 1.96 -10.60 11.17
N TYR A 76 2.53 -9.49 11.63
CA TYR A 76 3.70 -8.87 11.04
C TYR A 76 4.87 -9.00 12.01
N ILE A 77 5.99 -9.50 11.53
CA ILE A 77 7.18 -9.76 12.31
C ILE A 77 8.30 -8.91 11.75
N SER A 78 8.67 -7.86 12.48
CA SER A 78 9.68 -6.89 12.08
C SER A 78 10.94 -7.11 12.91
N PHE A 79 12.06 -7.40 12.26
CA PHE A 79 13.33 -7.69 12.92
C PHE A 79 14.08 -6.42 13.31
N ALA A 80 14.72 -6.46 14.49
CA ALA A 80 15.65 -5.44 14.96
C ALA A 80 17.08 -6.00 14.91
N HIS A 81 18.00 -5.22 14.33
CA HIS A 81 19.41 -5.57 14.17
C HIS A 81 20.32 -4.84 15.15
N ASP A 82 19.87 -3.68 15.64
CA ASP A 82 20.58 -2.78 16.52
C ASP A 82 19.63 -2.12 17.54
N GLU A 83 20.22 -1.41 18.48
CA GLU A 83 19.49 -0.73 19.55
C GLU A 83 18.57 0.39 19.04
N GLU A 84 18.94 1.07 17.95
CA GLU A 84 18.13 2.13 17.36
C GLU A 84 16.83 1.53 16.77
N THR A 85 16.97 0.48 15.96
CA THR A 85 15.84 -0.24 15.38
C THR A 85 14.97 -0.88 16.46
N TYR A 86 15.59 -1.46 17.51
CA TYR A 86 14.87 -2.01 18.64
C TYR A 86 13.97 -0.97 19.30
N LYS A 87 14.52 0.20 19.68
CA LYS A 87 13.76 1.28 20.32
C LYS A 87 12.64 1.81 19.45
N ALA A 88 12.89 1.94 18.15
CA ALA A 88 11.87 2.39 17.20
C ALA A 88 10.70 1.41 17.10
N LEU A 89 10.98 0.10 17.07
CA LEU A 89 9.95 -0.94 17.06
C LEU A 89 9.23 -1.02 18.42
N GLU A 90 9.95 -0.96 19.51
CA GLU A 90 9.37 -1.01 20.86
C GLU A 90 8.42 0.15 21.11
N ALA A 91 8.75 1.37 20.66
CA ALA A 91 7.89 2.54 20.78
C ALA A 91 6.52 2.35 20.11
N SER A 92 6.46 1.57 19.03
CA SER A 92 5.20 1.30 18.31
C SER A 92 4.21 0.43 19.10
N LYS A 93 4.66 -0.27 20.14
CA LYS A 93 3.79 -1.05 21.05
C LYS A 93 2.76 -0.19 21.76
N ALA A 94 3.04 1.11 21.95
CA ALA A 94 2.11 2.02 22.62
C ALA A 94 0.77 2.19 21.87
N TRP A 95 0.76 1.94 20.57
CA TRP A 95 -0.41 2.18 19.70
C TRP A 95 -0.92 0.91 19.02
N SER A 96 -0.30 -0.22 19.26
CA SER A 96 -0.62 -1.47 18.58
C SER A 96 -0.56 -2.66 19.51
N LYS A 97 -1.31 -3.71 19.18
CA LYS A 97 -1.21 -4.99 19.86
C LYS A 97 0.02 -5.72 19.33
N ALA A 98 1.14 -5.53 20.03
CA ALA A 98 2.42 -6.09 19.61
C ALA A 98 3.32 -6.43 20.79
N GLU A 99 4.22 -7.39 20.59
CA GLU A 99 5.19 -7.85 21.59
C GLU A 99 6.59 -7.95 20.98
N MET A 100 7.61 -7.62 21.79
CA MET A 100 9.01 -7.89 21.44
C MET A 100 9.37 -9.31 21.84
N ILE A 101 9.96 -10.07 20.92
CA ILE A 101 10.45 -11.42 21.17
C ILE A 101 11.97 -11.50 21.00
N ALA A 102 12.63 -12.30 21.83
CA ALA A 102 14.07 -12.53 21.74
C ALA A 102 14.39 -13.60 20.66
N PRO A 103 15.62 -13.61 20.09
CA PRO A 103 15.99 -14.57 19.04
C PRO A 103 15.79 -16.04 19.39
N LYS A 104 15.93 -16.41 20.67
CA LYS A 104 15.68 -17.78 21.15
C LYS A 104 14.24 -18.25 20.95
N GLN A 105 13.29 -17.31 20.81
CA GLN A 105 11.86 -17.59 20.62
C GLN A 105 11.47 -17.69 19.15
N PHE A 106 12.35 -17.34 18.20
CA PHE A 106 11.99 -17.26 16.78
C PHE A 106 11.47 -18.58 16.21
N ARG A 107 12.04 -19.72 16.63
CA ARG A 107 11.54 -21.04 16.18
C ARG A 107 10.15 -21.36 16.68
N GLU A 108 9.83 -20.95 17.88
CA GLU A 108 8.52 -21.16 18.49
C GLU A 108 7.50 -20.17 17.93
N GLU A 109 7.88 -18.90 17.80
CA GLU A 109 6.95 -17.81 17.50
C GLU A 109 6.77 -17.53 16.01
N ILE A 110 7.77 -17.84 15.18
CA ILE A 110 7.73 -17.53 13.74
C ILE A 110 7.51 -18.81 12.92
N SER A 111 8.46 -19.73 13.03
CA SER A 111 8.48 -20.96 12.25
C SER A 111 9.43 -21.99 12.88
N PRO A 112 9.03 -23.27 12.98
CA PRO A 112 9.94 -24.33 13.47
C PRO A 112 11.18 -24.51 12.57
N TYR A 113 11.09 -24.05 11.32
CA TYR A 113 12.19 -24.09 10.35
C TYR A 113 13.10 -22.87 10.40
N PHE A 114 12.78 -21.86 11.22
CA PHE A 114 13.53 -20.62 11.28
C PHE A 114 14.94 -20.87 11.83
N ASN A 115 15.93 -20.49 11.06
CA ASN A 115 17.35 -20.71 11.39
C ASN A 115 18.25 -19.49 11.10
N ALA A 116 17.68 -18.29 11.12
CA ALA A 116 18.44 -17.08 10.95
C ALA A 116 19.56 -16.97 12.01
N ASN A 117 20.67 -16.37 11.61
CA ASN A 117 21.82 -16.18 12.47
C ASN A 117 21.43 -15.32 13.69
N PRO A 118 21.44 -15.87 14.93
CA PRO A 118 21.03 -15.14 16.12
C PRO A 118 21.96 -13.96 16.48
N LYS A 119 23.17 -13.91 15.90
CA LYS A 119 24.08 -12.77 16.09
C LYS A 119 23.69 -11.57 15.24
N LYS A 120 22.81 -11.76 14.26
CA LYS A 120 22.35 -10.71 13.35
C LYS A 120 21.12 -9.96 13.88
N TYR A 121 20.35 -10.61 14.73
CA TYR A 121 19.09 -10.08 15.25
C TYR A 121 19.18 -9.95 16.76
N ILE A 122 18.81 -8.79 17.30
CA ILE A 122 18.71 -8.60 18.75
C ILE A 122 17.29 -8.84 19.26
N SER A 123 16.27 -8.68 18.42
CA SER A 123 14.86 -8.90 18.74
C SER A 123 14.01 -8.92 17.49
N ALA A 124 12.72 -9.22 17.64
CA ALA A 124 11.70 -8.92 16.64
C ALA A 124 10.42 -8.41 17.31
N LEU A 125 9.73 -7.49 16.65
CA LEU A 125 8.37 -7.07 17.01
C LEU A 125 7.38 -7.98 16.31
N VAL A 126 6.55 -8.68 17.06
CA VAL A 126 5.40 -9.44 16.56
C VAL A 126 4.16 -8.58 16.74
N SER A 127 3.57 -8.13 15.64
CA SER A 127 2.36 -7.31 15.64
C SER A 127 1.16 -8.17 15.29
N GLU A 128 0.18 -8.18 16.16
CA GLU A 128 -1.15 -8.77 15.94
C GLU A 128 -2.03 -7.79 15.12
N ASP A 129 -3.28 -8.16 14.90
CA ASP A 129 -4.27 -7.33 14.18
C ASP A 129 -3.82 -6.88 12.78
N CYS A 130 -3.03 -7.72 12.13
CA CYS A 130 -2.62 -7.56 10.75
C CYS A 130 -3.41 -8.50 9.84
N TRP A 131 -3.35 -8.28 8.53
CA TRP A 131 -4.15 -9.07 7.58
C TRP A 131 -3.47 -9.22 6.23
N GLN A 132 -3.92 -10.23 5.50
CA GLN A 132 -3.71 -10.32 4.05
C GLN A 132 -5.05 -10.38 3.33
N ALA A 133 -5.10 -9.89 2.10
CA ALA A 133 -6.24 -10.01 1.19
C ALA A 133 -5.75 -9.93 -0.26
N THR A 134 -6.55 -10.43 -1.22
CA THR A 134 -6.21 -10.35 -2.64
C THR A 134 -6.48 -8.94 -3.18
N PRO A 135 -5.44 -8.18 -3.58
CA PRO A 135 -5.59 -6.77 -3.93
C PRO A 135 -6.61 -6.48 -5.03
N GLY A 136 -6.59 -7.28 -6.10
CA GLY A 136 -7.54 -7.12 -7.20
C GLY A 136 -8.99 -7.28 -6.74
N LYS A 137 -9.28 -8.29 -5.92
CA LYS A 137 -10.64 -8.51 -5.39
C LYS A 137 -11.10 -7.34 -4.52
N VAL A 138 -10.18 -6.76 -3.71
CA VAL A 138 -10.51 -5.59 -2.89
C VAL A 138 -10.86 -4.38 -3.74
N VAL A 139 -10.02 -4.05 -4.72
CA VAL A 139 -10.26 -2.88 -5.59
C VAL A 139 -11.55 -3.05 -6.39
N ASP A 140 -11.77 -4.24 -6.96
CA ASP A 140 -12.95 -4.53 -7.75
C ASP A 140 -14.24 -4.47 -6.89
N LEU A 141 -14.20 -5.03 -5.66
CA LEU A 141 -15.34 -4.95 -4.74
C LEU A 141 -15.66 -3.50 -4.36
N VAL A 142 -14.65 -2.73 -3.94
CA VAL A 142 -14.82 -1.33 -3.54
C VAL A 142 -15.40 -0.49 -4.68
N ARG A 143 -14.92 -0.71 -5.90
CA ARG A 143 -15.46 -0.05 -7.09
C ARG A 143 -16.91 -0.45 -7.37
N ASN A 144 -17.23 -1.74 -7.26
CA ASN A 144 -18.59 -2.24 -7.47
C ASN A 144 -19.58 -1.69 -6.43
N LEU A 145 -19.15 -1.49 -5.18
CA LEU A 145 -19.95 -0.82 -4.15
C LEU A 145 -20.26 0.63 -4.56
N GLY A 146 -19.31 1.36 -5.11
CA GLY A 146 -19.53 2.71 -5.63
C GLY A 146 -20.50 2.74 -6.81
N ILE A 147 -20.42 1.77 -7.74
CA ILE A 147 -21.38 1.61 -8.85
C ILE A 147 -22.78 1.33 -8.31
N ALA A 148 -22.89 0.39 -7.36
CA ALA A 148 -24.18 0.05 -6.73
C ALA A 148 -24.81 1.25 -6.00
N ALA A 149 -23.98 2.18 -5.50
CA ALA A 149 -24.44 3.42 -4.88
C ALA A 149 -24.72 4.55 -5.88
N GLY A 150 -24.66 4.31 -7.20
CA GLY A 150 -25.04 5.25 -8.24
C GLY A 150 -23.87 5.97 -8.95
N GLY A 151 -22.62 5.64 -8.60
CA GLY A 151 -21.44 6.18 -9.30
C GLY A 151 -21.26 5.62 -10.72
N THR A 152 -20.58 6.36 -11.59
CA THR A 152 -20.30 5.96 -12.97
C THR A 152 -18.80 5.72 -13.16
N VAL A 153 -18.42 4.68 -13.91
CA VAL A 153 -17.03 4.39 -14.27
C VAL A 153 -16.82 4.54 -15.76
N MET A 154 -15.78 5.26 -16.14
CA MET A 154 -15.29 5.38 -17.52
C MET A 154 -14.05 4.48 -17.64
N GLU A 155 -14.24 3.26 -18.13
CA GLU A 155 -13.14 2.30 -18.35
C GLU A 155 -12.37 2.62 -19.62
N ASP A 156 -11.09 2.23 -19.63
CA ASP A 156 -10.15 2.45 -20.74
C ASP A 156 -10.03 3.94 -21.16
N CYS A 157 -10.37 4.84 -20.23
CA CYS A 157 -10.30 6.27 -20.39
C CYS A 157 -9.15 6.84 -19.55
N ARG A 158 -8.49 7.87 -20.05
CA ARG A 158 -7.32 8.49 -19.41
C ARG A 158 -7.51 9.99 -19.22
N VAL A 159 -7.39 10.46 -17.99
CA VAL A 159 -7.25 11.90 -17.73
C VAL A 159 -5.85 12.33 -18.17
N LEU A 160 -5.78 13.36 -18.99
CA LEU A 160 -4.53 13.91 -19.53
C LEU A 160 -4.14 15.20 -18.81
N GLU A 161 -5.11 16.09 -18.65
CA GLU A 161 -4.92 17.42 -18.05
C GLU A 161 -6.13 17.78 -17.20
N ALA A 162 -5.91 18.65 -16.21
CA ALA A 162 -6.95 19.27 -15.42
C ALA A 162 -6.56 20.72 -15.14
N CYS A 163 -7.49 21.66 -15.34
CA CYS A 163 -7.27 23.07 -15.11
C CYS A 163 -8.41 23.66 -14.30
N ARG A 164 -8.10 24.43 -13.23
CA ARG A 164 -9.10 25.04 -12.39
C ARG A 164 -9.62 26.33 -13.03
N GLU A 165 -10.92 26.43 -13.22
CA GLU A 165 -11.62 27.56 -13.83
C GLU A 165 -12.71 28.08 -12.88
N GLY A 166 -12.32 28.95 -11.94
CA GLY A 166 -13.22 29.45 -10.92
C GLY A 166 -13.73 28.33 -10.01
N LYS A 167 -15.04 28.07 -10.00
CA LYS A 167 -15.67 27.01 -9.19
C LYS A 167 -15.65 25.62 -9.89
N TYR A 168 -15.24 25.56 -11.13
CA TYR A 168 -15.16 24.32 -11.90
C TYR A 168 -13.71 23.93 -12.17
N THR A 169 -13.50 22.66 -12.51
CA THR A 169 -12.28 22.16 -13.12
C THR A 169 -12.62 21.65 -14.51
N SER A 170 -11.92 22.13 -15.53
CA SER A 170 -11.92 21.56 -16.88
C SER A 170 -10.96 20.37 -16.89
N VAL A 171 -11.41 19.24 -17.42
CA VAL A 171 -10.67 17.96 -17.41
C VAL A 171 -10.64 17.39 -18.82
N LEU A 172 -9.45 17.30 -19.42
CA LEU A 172 -9.24 16.67 -20.72
C LEU A 172 -9.09 15.16 -20.54
N VAL A 173 -10.00 14.40 -21.15
CA VAL A 173 -10.02 12.94 -21.09
C VAL A 173 -9.85 12.35 -22.48
N GLN A 174 -8.90 11.42 -22.61
CA GLN A 174 -8.85 10.51 -23.75
C GLN A 174 -9.79 9.33 -23.48
N THR A 175 -10.81 9.17 -24.29
CA THR A 175 -11.80 8.10 -24.17
C THR A 175 -11.29 6.77 -24.73
N HIS A 176 -12.00 5.67 -24.48
CA HIS A 176 -11.65 4.32 -24.95
C HIS A 176 -11.49 4.24 -26.49
N ASP A 177 -12.27 5.01 -27.25
CA ASP A 177 -12.19 5.14 -28.71
C ASP A 177 -11.13 6.16 -29.19
N LYS A 178 -10.23 6.58 -28.28
CA LYS A 178 -9.11 7.50 -28.53
C LYS A 178 -9.50 8.93 -28.92
N LYS A 179 -10.73 9.32 -28.68
CA LYS A 179 -11.14 10.72 -28.81
C LYS A 179 -10.72 11.53 -27.60
N TYR A 180 -10.59 12.83 -27.78
CA TYR A 180 -10.31 13.78 -26.71
C TYR A 180 -11.59 14.54 -26.40
N VAL A 181 -12.04 14.44 -25.16
CA VAL A 181 -13.26 15.08 -24.67
C VAL A 181 -12.95 15.91 -23.45
N GLU A 182 -13.42 17.13 -23.44
CA GLU A 182 -13.33 18.04 -22.29
C GLU A 182 -14.58 17.90 -21.44
N TYR A 183 -14.39 17.67 -20.14
CA TYR A 183 -15.44 17.62 -19.13
C TYR A 183 -15.29 18.77 -18.16
N ARG A 184 -16.39 19.26 -17.63
CA ARG A 184 -16.40 20.25 -16.53
C ARG A 184 -16.99 19.61 -15.29
N THR A 185 -16.32 19.77 -14.16
CA THR A 185 -16.73 19.20 -12.87
C THR A 185 -16.55 20.20 -11.73
N GLU A 186 -17.43 20.21 -10.76
CA GLU A 186 -17.28 21.05 -9.55
C GLU A 186 -16.19 20.49 -8.62
N HIS A 187 -16.12 19.16 -8.50
CA HIS A 187 -15.11 18.49 -7.67
C HIS A 187 -14.28 17.57 -8.57
N PHE A 188 -13.00 17.88 -8.67
CA PHE A 188 -12.02 17.04 -9.33
C PHE A 188 -11.02 16.49 -8.31
N VAL A 189 -10.66 15.21 -8.44
CA VAL A 189 -9.67 14.58 -7.57
C VAL A 189 -8.62 13.85 -8.40
N ASN A 190 -7.37 14.23 -8.23
CA ASN A 190 -6.21 13.49 -8.69
C ASN A 190 -5.91 12.34 -7.74
N ALA A 191 -6.15 11.09 -8.18
CA ALA A 191 -5.82 9.84 -7.48
C ALA A 191 -4.99 8.90 -8.38
N LEU A 192 -4.18 9.45 -9.30
CA LEU A 192 -3.46 8.71 -10.34
C LEU A 192 -2.22 7.94 -9.85
N GLY A 193 -1.96 7.90 -8.54
CA GLY A 193 -0.80 7.20 -8.00
C GLY A 193 0.50 7.68 -8.65
N SER A 194 1.24 6.81 -9.33
CA SER A 194 2.52 7.17 -9.97
C SER A 194 2.40 8.19 -11.12
N GLY A 195 1.22 8.35 -11.68
CA GLY A 195 0.94 9.37 -12.71
C GLY A 195 0.55 10.74 -12.16
N ALA A 196 0.37 10.85 -10.84
CA ALA A 196 -0.22 12.03 -10.22
C ALA A 196 0.63 13.30 -10.39
N GLY A 197 1.96 13.21 -10.39
CA GLY A 197 2.84 14.37 -10.53
C GLY A 197 2.57 15.18 -11.80
N LYS A 198 2.50 14.52 -12.94
CA LYS A 198 2.20 15.19 -14.22
C LYS A 198 0.83 15.88 -14.23
N LEU A 199 -0.15 15.27 -13.57
CA LEU A 199 -1.47 15.88 -13.48
C LEU A 199 -1.46 17.05 -12.51
N CYS A 200 -0.68 17.01 -11.44
CA CYS A 200 -0.45 18.16 -10.56
C CYS A 200 0.15 19.34 -11.32
N ASP A 201 1.14 19.08 -12.20
CA ASP A 201 1.76 20.10 -13.04
C ASP A 201 0.71 20.84 -13.89
N SER A 202 -0.23 20.09 -14.53
CA SER A 202 -1.32 20.69 -15.31
C SER A 202 -2.33 21.47 -14.45
N MET A 203 -2.45 21.13 -13.18
CA MET A 203 -3.27 21.85 -12.20
C MET A 203 -2.57 23.07 -11.59
N GLY A 204 -1.31 23.33 -11.94
CA GLY A 204 -0.48 24.38 -11.36
C GLY A 204 -0.07 24.10 -9.91
N ILE A 205 0.00 22.82 -9.50
CA ILE A 205 0.30 22.39 -8.14
C ILE A 205 1.68 21.70 -8.13
N ASP A 206 2.63 22.27 -7.41
CA ASP A 206 3.89 21.58 -7.10
C ASP A 206 3.70 20.72 -5.84
N ALA A 207 3.47 19.45 -6.04
CA ALA A 207 3.33 18.48 -4.95
C ALA A 207 4.61 17.67 -4.70
N GLY A 208 5.70 17.94 -5.41
CA GLY A 208 6.99 17.25 -5.29
C GLY A 208 6.93 15.73 -5.51
N LEU A 209 5.90 15.24 -6.22
CA LEU A 209 5.63 13.81 -6.35
C LEU A 209 6.56 13.13 -7.34
N TYR A 210 7.11 12.00 -6.92
CA TYR A 210 7.91 11.15 -7.80
C TYR A 210 7.63 9.66 -7.57
N PRO A 211 7.66 8.82 -8.63
CA PRO A 211 7.48 7.38 -8.50
C PRO A 211 8.80 6.69 -8.14
N VAL A 212 8.74 5.73 -7.21
CA VAL A 212 9.84 4.83 -6.85
C VAL A 212 9.46 3.41 -7.21
N ARG A 213 10.29 2.74 -8.03
CA ARG A 213 10.02 1.38 -8.47
C ARG A 213 10.34 0.37 -7.37
N HIS A 214 9.37 -0.47 -7.03
CA HIS A 214 9.53 -1.63 -6.17
C HIS A 214 9.37 -2.92 -6.97
N GLN A 215 10.10 -3.97 -6.59
CA GLN A 215 10.04 -5.27 -7.26
C GLN A 215 9.46 -6.30 -6.33
N ALA A 216 8.61 -7.15 -6.88
CA ALA A 216 7.93 -8.22 -6.16
C ALA A 216 8.11 -9.56 -6.87
N PHE A 217 7.93 -10.64 -6.13
CA PHE A 217 8.01 -12.01 -6.61
C PHE A 217 6.92 -12.87 -5.98
N ILE A 218 6.66 -14.01 -6.62
CA ILE A 218 5.87 -15.10 -6.06
C ILE A 218 6.54 -16.43 -6.37
N THR A 219 6.59 -17.31 -5.37
CA THR A 219 7.18 -18.66 -5.52
C THR A 219 6.18 -19.66 -6.10
N ARG A 220 6.64 -20.86 -6.40
CA ARG A 220 5.77 -22.03 -6.49
C ARG A 220 5.13 -22.32 -5.13
N ARG A 221 4.12 -23.21 -5.13
CA ARG A 221 3.46 -23.66 -3.88
C ARG A 221 4.44 -24.37 -2.97
N LEU A 222 4.34 -24.12 -1.70
CA LEU A 222 5.16 -24.68 -0.64
C LEU A 222 4.26 -25.29 0.44
N PRO A 223 4.76 -26.23 1.26
CA PRO A 223 4.08 -26.64 2.47
C PRO A 223 3.93 -25.42 3.43
N MET A 224 3.08 -25.55 4.42
CA MET A 224 2.92 -24.53 5.46
C MET A 224 4.22 -24.40 6.27
N LEU A 225 4.74 -23.17 6.38
CA LEU A 225 6.04 -22.87 6.96
C LEU A 225 5.96 -22.11 8.28
N GLY A 226 4.78 -21.68 8.67
CA GLY A 226 4.57 -20.88 9.87
C GLY A 226 4.48 -21.70 11.15
N LYS A 227 4.27 -21.00 12.25
CA LYS A 227 4.05 -21.55 13.58
C LYS A 227 2.91 -22.59 13.54
N HIS A 228 3.13 -23.76 14.18
CA HIS A 228 2.11 -24.82 14.29
C HIS A 228 1.48 -25.26 12.96
N GLY A 229 2.24 -25.29 11.87
CA GLY A 229 1.74 -25.71 10.55
C GLY A 229 0.80 -24.73 9.91
N THR A 230 0.85 -23.46 10.28
CA THR A 230 0.17 -22.36 9.62
C THR A 230 1.01 -21.79 8.48
N ASN A 231 0.44 -20.89 7.70
CA ASN A 231 1.23 -20.12 6.72
C ASN A 231 2.19 -19.17 7.42
N LEU A 232 3.33 -18.92 6.77
CA LEU A 232 4.33 -17.97 7.25
C LEU A 232 3.73 -16.57 7.29
N ASP A 233 3.79 -15.94 8.44
CA ASP A 233 3.40 -14.54 8.66
C ASP A 233 4.23 -13.57 7.80
N MET A 234 3.86 -12.31 7.74
CA MET A 234 4.66 -11.30 7.06
C MET A 234 5.96 -11.05 7.82
N LEU A 235 7.07 -11.48 7.27
CA LEU A 235 8.42 -11.17 7.78
C LEU A 235 8.94 -9.91 7.11
N ILE A 236 9.51 -8.99 7.91
CA ILE A 236 10.11 -7.74 7.41
C ILE A 236 11.50 -7.61 8.00
N ASP A 237 12.49 -7.68 7.13
CA ASP A 237 13.88 -7.45 7.47
C ASP A 237 14.37 -6.15 6.83
N ARG A 238 14.77 -5.22 7.68
CA ARG A 238 15.17 -3.85 7.29
C ARG A 238 16.64 -3.68 7.55
N GLN A 239 17.42 -4.05 6.59
CA GLN A 239 18.86 -3.84 6.60
C GLN A 239 19.31 -3.41 5.22
N ASP A 240 20.40 -2.67 5.20
CA ASP A 240 21.07 -2.33 3.97
C ASP A 240 21.62 -3.58 3.27
N TYR A 241 21.08 -3.87 2.10
CA TYR A 241 21.48 -5.06 1.37
C TYR A 241 21.57 -4.79 -0.14
N LYS A 242 22.80 -4.67 -0.65
CA LYS A 242 23.08 -4.55 -2.10
C LYS A 242 22.16 -3.55 -2.85
N GLY A 243 21.88 -2.38 -2.27
CA GLY A 243 21.00 -1.35 -2.87
C GLY A 243 19.53 -1.44 -2.49
N PHE A 244 19.18 -2.31 -1.55
CA PHE A 244 17.85 -2.40 -0.95
C PHE A 244 17.91 -2.09 0.55
N SER A 245 16.86 -1.50 1.09
CA SER A 245 16.72 -1.13 2.50
C SER A 245 15.81 -2.05 3.28
N ALA A 246 15.08 -2.92 2.60
CA ALA A 246 14.24 -3.93 3.22
C ALA A 246 13.92 -5.07 2.25
N VAL A 247 13.81 -6.28 2.78
CA VAL A 247 13.18 -7.44 2.13
C VAL A 247 12.05 -7.92 3.03
N TYR A 248 10.91 -8.22 2.44
CA TYR A 248 9.75 -8.69 3.18
C TYR A 248 8.88 -9.62 2.35
N GLY A 249 8.14 -10.48 3.03
CA GLY A 249 7.22 -11.42 2.37
C GLY A 249 6.41 -12.23 3.34
N GLN A 250 5.36 -12.84 2.83
CA GLN A 250 4.40 -13.65 3.55
C GLN A 250 4.00 -14.88 2.74
N GLN A 251 3.47 -15.90 3.39
CA GLN A 251 2.86 -17.01 2.70
C GLN A 251 1.37 -16.74 2.49
N ILE A 252 0.90 -16.88 1.24
CA ILE A 252 -0.51 -16.66 0.89
C ILE A 252 -1.35 -17.82 1.41
N ALA A 253 -2.36 -17.51 2.23
CA ALA A 253 -3.17 -18.49 2.93
C ALA A 253 -3.84 -19.53 2.02
N TYR A 254 -4.32 -19.12 0.86
CA TYR A 254 -5.09 -19.98 -0.03
C TYR A 254 -4.24 -20.78 -1.02
N THR A 255 -3.02 -20.34 -1.31
CA THR A 255 -2.18 -20.97 -2.32
C THR A 255 -0.93 -21.64 -1.75
N GLY A 256 -0.50 -21.27 -0.54
CA GLY A 256 0.75 -21.72 0.06
C GLY A 256 2.01 -21.17 -0.60
N GLN A 257 1.88 -20.22 -1.52
CA GLN A 257 2.99 -19.54 -2.18
C GLN A 257 3.55 -18.44 -1.29
N ILE A 258 4.85 -18.23 -1.32
CA ILE A 258 5.43 -17.00 -0.72
C ILE A 258 5.32 -15.89 -1.75
N ILE A 259 4.76 -14.75 -1.33
CA ILE A 259 4.76 -13.49 -2.06
C ILE A 259 5.57 -12.47 -1.28
N GLY A 260 6.46 -11.77 -1.95
CA GLY A 260 7.32 -10.81 -1.27
C GLY A 260 7.81 -9.69 -2.18
N CYS A 261 8.54 -8.77 -1.57
CA CYS A 261 9.01 -7.55 -2.20
C CYS A 261 10.36 -7.15 -1.60
N ALA A 262 11.11 -6.32 -2.32
CA ALA A 262 12.26 -5.62 -1.78
C ALA A 262 12.14 -4.12 -2.04
N SER A 263 12.40 -3.33 -1.01
CA SER A 263 12.40 -1.87 -1.07
C SER A 263 13.74 -1.36 -1.57
N PRO A 264 13.81 -0.63 -2.69
CA PRO A 264 15.06 -0.06 -3.17
C PRO A 264 15.51 1.08 -2.26
N LYS A 265 16.81 1.33 -2.19
CA LYS A 265 17.32 2.60 -1.73
C LYS A 265 17.06 3.66 -2.81
N LEU A 266 16.63 4.84 -2.39
CA LEU A 266 16.32 5.95 -3.31
C LEU A 266 17.49 6.32 -4.22
N ASP A 267 18.71 6.23 -3.71
CA ASP A 267 19.96 6.56 -4.44
C ASP A 267 20.34 5.50 -5.50
N ALA A 268 19.94 4.24 -5.28
CA ALA A 268 20.29 3.12 -6.15
C ALA A 268 19.26 2.88 -7.27
N MET A 269 18.04 3.33 -7.08
CA MET A 269 16.97 3.18 -8.06
C MET A 269 16.37 4.54 -8.40
N ARG A 270 17.03 5.24 -9.30
CA ARG A 270 16.45 6.45 -9.89
C ARG A 270 15.10 6.11 -10.51
N ILE A 271 14.21 7.09 -10.51
CA ILE A 271 12.91 7.07 -11.18
C ILE A 271 13.08 6.46 -12.56
N ASP A 272 12.74 5.19 -12.67
CA ASP A 272 12.76 4.51 -13.97
C ASP A 272 11.34 4.56 -14.52
N LYS A 273 11.15 5.21 -15.66
CA LYS A 273 9.87 5.26 -16.37
C LYS A 273 9.43 3.88 -16.86
N ASN A 274 10.31 2.88 -16.81
CA ASN A 274 10.02 1.53 -17.23
C ASN A 274 9.83 0.60 -16.03
N LEU A 275 8.70 -0.09 -15.94
CA LEU A 275 8.45 -1.16 -14.97
C LEU A 275 9.27 -2.44 -15.28
N LYS A 276 10.49 -2.28 -15.78
CA LYS A 276 11.39 -3.42 -16.00
C LYS A 276 11.93 -3.93 -14.67
N VAL A 277 11.93 -5.24 -14.53
CA VAL A 277 12.48 -5.94 -13.36
C VAL A 277 13.96 -6.19 -13.60
N ASN A 278 14.83 -5.84 -12.67
CA ASN A 278 16.22 -6.31 -12.63
C ASN A 278 16.23 -7.73 -12.05
N THR A 279 15.84 -8.70 -12.85
CA THR A 279 15.49 -10.04 -12.38
C THR A 279 16.64 -10.72 -11.65
N LYS A 280 17.87 -10.63 -12.16
CA LYS A 280 19.01 -11.35 -11.57
C LYS A 280 19.38 -10.80 -10.19
N ALA A 281 19.74 -9.53 -10.11
CA ALA A 281 20.15 -8.92 -8.83
C ALA A 281 19.03 -8.95 -7.77
N PHE A 282 17.78 -8.74 -8.18
CA PHE A 282 16.62 -8.83 -7.29
C PHE A 282 16.42 -10.24 -6.74
N LEU A 283 16.47 -11.27 -7.59
CA LEU A 283 16.28 -12.66 -7.17
C LEU A 283 17.44 -13.17 -6.31
N GLU A 284 18.66 -12.75 -6.55
CA GLU A 284 19.80 -13.08 -5.70
C GLU A 284 19.58 -12.59 -4.28
N ILE A 285 19.18 -11.32 -4.11
CA ILE A 285 18.93 -10.71 -2.80
C ILE A 285 17.78 -11.41 -2.07
N VAL A 286 16.67 -11.63 -2.76
CA VAL A 286 15.50 -12.30 -2.19
C VAL A 286 15.85 -13.74 -1.78
N SER A 287 16.56 -14.47 -2.64
CA SER A 287 16.98 -15.84 -2.35
C SER A 287 17.90 -15.91 -1.13
N GLU A 288 18.88 -15.00 -1.03
CA GLU A 288 19.79 -14.95 0.12
C GLU A 288 19.01 -14.68 1.42
N MET A 289 18.12 -13.69 1.44
CA MET A 289 17.36 -13.33 2.64
C MET A 289 16.40 -14.42 3.08
N PHE A 290 15.63 -14.99 2.16
CA PHE A 290 14.70 -16.07 2.51
C PHE A 290 15.41 -17.35 2.93
N SER A 291 16.55 -17.67 2.33
CA SER A 291 17.38 -18.81 2.74
C SER A 291 18.07 -18.58 4.09
N GLU A 292 18.36 -17.34 4.44
CA GLU A 292 18.83 -17.00 5.78
C GLU A 292 17.76 -17.24 6.85
N TRP A 293 16.53 -16.85 6.59
CA TRP A 293 15.42 -17.12 7.52
C TRP A 293 15.10 -18.61 7.63
N ILE A 294 14.94 -19.27 6.49
CA ILE A 294 14.57 -20.69 6.39
C ILE A 294 15.44 -21.33 5.30
N PRO A 295 16.50 -22.10 5.70
CA PRO A 295 17.45 -22.66 4.73
C PRO A 295 16.83 -23.49 3.62
N ASP A 296 15.74 -24.22 3.90
CA ASP A 296 15.02 -25.02 2.93
C ASP A 296 14.36 -24.22 1.78
N LEU A 297 14.30 -22.90 1.92
CA LEU A 297 13.86 -22.01 0.84
C LEU A 297 14.95 -21.74 -0.20
N ALA A 298 16.20 -22.19 0.05
CA ALA A 298 17.25 -22.16 -0.95
C ALA A 298 16.84 -23.00 -2.17
N GLY A 299 16.87 -22.41 -3.35
CA GLY A 299 16.50 -23.10 -4.59
C GLY A 299 15.01 -23.26 -4.84
N VAL A 300 14.14 -22.70 -4.02
CA VAL A 300 12.69 -22.68 -4.29
C VAL A 300 12.41 -21.93 -5.60
N GLY A 301 11.67 -22.58 -6.50
CA GLY A 301 11.35 -22.01 -7.81
C GLY A 301 10.49 -20.74 -7.70
N ILE A 302 10.93 -19.68 -8.35
CA ILE A 302 10.15 -18.46 -8.54
C ILE A 302 9.19 -18.67 -9.71
N GLN A 303 7.90 -18.39 -9.49
CA GLN A 303 6.87 -18.52 -10.51
C GLN A 303 6.73 -17.26 -11.34
N ALA A 304 6.78 -16.08 -10.70
CA ALA A 304 6.70 -14.81 -11.38
C ALA A 304 7.42 -13.70 -10.60
N VAL A 305 7.85 -12.68 -11.33
CA VAL A 305 8.38 -11.43 -10.83
C VAL A 305 7.71 -10.27 -11.55
N TRP A 306 7.50 -9.17 -10.85
CA TRP A 306 6.93 -7.96 -11.44
C TRP A 306 7.41 -6.72 -10.69
N ALA A 307 7.09 -5.56 -11.21
CA ALA A 307 7.38 -4.28 -10.56
C ALA A 307 6.12 -3.42 -10.46
N GLY A 308 6.10 -2.53 -9.48
CA GLY A 308 5.09 -1.51 -9.28
C GLY A 308 5.74 -0.22 -8.77
N TYR A 309 5.01 0.87 -8.79
CA TYR A 309 5.50 2.14 -8.26
C TYR A 309 4.89 2.44 -6.89
N TYR A 310 5.72 2.90 -5.98
CA TYR A 310 5.32 3.73 -4.86
C TYR A 310 5.39 5.19 -5.28
N THR A 311 4.52 6.03 -4.76
CA THR A 311 4.52 7.47 -5.03
C THR A 311 4.94 8.19 -3.77
N GLU A 312 6.07 8.86 -3.85
CA GLU A 312 6.65 9.68 -2.79
C GLU A 312 6.53 11.17 -3.14
N PRO A 313 6.58 12.10 -2.18
CA PRO A 313 6.51 11.84 -0.75
C PRO A 313 5.12 11.38 -0.32
N ARG A 314 5.01 10.88 0.91
CA ARG A 314 3.75 10.44 1.51
C ARG A 314 3.27 11.45 2.55
N TYR A 315 2.13 11.51 2.84
CA TYR A 315 0.81 11.28 2.28
C TYR A 315 0.25 12.66 1.93
N ILE A 316 -0.35 12.85 0.78
CA ILE A 316 -0.92 14.13 0.39
C ILE A 316 -2.41 13.93 0.09
N VAL A 317 -3.24 14.41 1.01
CA VAL A 317 -4.70 14.28 0.95
C VAL A 317 -5.32 15.64 1.24
N ASP A 318 -5.72 16.32 0.19
CA ASP A 318 -6.19 17.70 0.25
C ASP A 318 -7.47 17.90 -0.57
N PRO A 319 -8.65 17.93 0.08
CA PRO A 319 -9.91 18.13 -0.62
C PRO A 319 -10.04 19.51 -1.29
N GLU A 320 -9.38 20.55 -0.78
CA GLU A 320 -9.44 21.88 -1.35
C GLU A 320 -8.66 21.98 -2.66
N LEU A 321 -7.55 21.24 -2.76
CA LEU A 321 -6.73 21.14 -3.96
C LEU A 321 -7.15 19.98 -4.89
N GLY A 322 -8.03 19.11 -4.43
CA GLY A 322 -8.43 17.93 -5.18
C GLY A 322 -7.32 16.87 -5.28
N LEU A 323 -6.59 16.60 -4.18
CA LEU A 323 -5.48 15.66 -4.15
C LEU A 323 -5.78 14.48 -3.23
N PHE A 324 -5.52 13.27 -3.73
CA PHE A 324 -5.44 12.05 -2.94
C PHE A 324 -4.29 11.19 -3.46
N VAL A 325 -3.09 11.57 -3.14
CA VAL A 325 -1.85 11.09 -3.76
C VAL A 325 -0.78 10.77 -2.71
N GLY A 326 0.38 10.28 -3.12
CA GLY A 326 1.49 10.00 -2.21
C GLY A 326 1.21 8.85 -1.22
N MET A 327 0.39 7.86 -1.59
CA MET A 327 0.07 6.75 -0.68
C MET A 327 1.26 5.80 -0.46
N CYS A 328 2.37 6.00 -1.14
CA CYS A 328 3.57 5.19 -1.03
C CYS A 328 3.26 3.67 -1.14
N GLY A 329 3.80 2.84 -0.29
CA GLY A 329 3.45 1.42 -0.16
C GLY A 329 2.24 1.14 0.74
N HIS A 330 1.61 2.16 1.29
CA HIS A 330 0.57 2.03 2.31
C HIS A 330 -0.86 2.22 1.77
N GLY A 331 -1.01 2.52 0.48
CA GLY A 331 -2.33 2.79 -0.10
C GLY A 331 -3.35 1.67 0.14
N PHE A 332 -2.94 0.40 0.02
CA PHE A 332 -3.81 -0.74 0.25
C PHE A 332 -4.32 -0.80 1.70
N MET A 333 -3.46 -0.52 2.67
CA MET A 333 -3.77 -0.65 4.10
C MET A 333 -4.33 0.62 4.76
N LEU A 334 -4.39 1.79 4.06
CA LEU A 334 -4.83 3.05 4.64
C LEU A 334 -5.93 3.78 3.84
N SER A 335 -6.04 3.53 2.52
CA SER A 335 -6.85 4.38 1.63
C SER A 335 -8.35 4.38 1.92
N GLN A 336 -8.94 3.28 2.43
CA GLN A 336 -10.38 3.21 2.66
C GLN A 336 -10.83 4.25 3.71
N TYR A 337 -10.16 4.25 4.87
CA TYR A 337 -10.53 5.18 5.94
C TYR A 337 -10.12 6.63 5.61
N ILE A 338 -8.95 6.83 4.99
CA ILE A 338 -8.55 8.16 4.53
C ILE A 338 -9.54 8.71 3.49
N ALA A 339 -10.05 7.89 2.58
CA ALA A 339 -11.05 8.30 1.60
C ALA A 339 -12.38 8.70 2.27
N ARG A 340 -12.79 7.97 3.31
CA ARG A 340 -13.96 8.35 4.12
C ARG A 340 -13.76 9.72 4.77
N MET A 341 -12.63 9.94 5.44
CA MET A 341 -12.30 11.26 6.02
C MET A 341 -12.25 12.37 4.96
N TYR A 342 -11.72 12.08 3.76
CA TYR A 342 -11.71 13.03 2.65
C TYR A 342 -13.13 13.47 2.29
N VAL A 343 -14.06 12.52 2.12
CA VAL A 343 -15.45 12.80 1.77
C VAL A 343 -16.16 13.53 2.91
N ASP A 344 -15.94 13.12 4.16
CA ASP A 344 -16.51 13.81 5.33
C ASP A 344 -16.03 15.27 5.39
N LYS A 345 -14.73 15.52 5.16
CA LYS A 345 -14.19 16.89 5.10
C LYS A 345 -14.81 17.70 3.95
N LEU A 346 -14.96 17.11 2.77
CA LEU A 346 -15.57 17.76 1.61
C LEU A 346 -17.02 18.18 1.86
N LEU A 347 -17.74 17.39 2.67
CA LEU A 347 -19.12 17.65 3.06
C LEU A 347 -19.29 18.52 4.32
N GLY A 348 -18.19 19.05 4.87
CA GLY A 348 -18.20 19.84 6.08
C GLY A 348 -18.51 19.04 7.35
N ARG A 349 -18.36 17.72 7.33
CA ARG A 349 -18.53 16.84 8.49
C ARG A 349 -17.26 16.84 9.35
N PRO A 350 -17.37 16.53 10.65
CA PRO A 350 -16.21 16.43 11.53
C PRO A 350 -15.24 15.34 11.06
N VAL A 351 -13.94 15.65 11.09
CA VAL A 351 -12.84 14.72 10.88
C VAL A 351 -11.82 14.89 12.01
N PRO A 352 -11.00 13.88 12.32
CA PRO A 352 -9.94 14.01 13.31
C PRO A 352 -8.97 15.17 12.97
N GLU A 353 -8.46 15.85 13.97
CA GLU A 353 -7.56 17.00 13.79
C GLU A 353 -6.29 16.64 12.98
N TYR A 354 -5.81 15.41 13.12
CA TYR A 354 -4.65 14.94 12.37
C TYR A 354 -4.88 14.88 10.85
N PHE A 355 -6.11 14.98 10.37
CA PHE A 355 -6.39 15.07 8.94
C PHE A 355 -5.69 16.28 8.29
N GLU A 356 -5.58 17.39 9.02
CA GLU A 356 -4.88 18.58 8.55
C GLU A 356 -3.37 18.34 8.29
N LYS A 357 -2.78 17.32 8.96
CA LYS A 357 -1.38 16.91 8.71
C LYS A 357 -1.18 16.25 7.35
N LEU A 358 -2.25 15.75 6.73
CA LEU A 358 -2.21 15.12 5.40
C LEU A 358 -2.29 16.13 4.25
N LYS A 359 -2.67 17.39 4.49
CA LYS A 359 -2.74 18.41 3.44
C LYS A 359 -1.36 18.69 2.84
N LEU A 360 -1.32 19.19 1.60
CA LEU A 360 -0.08 19.47 0.86
C LEU A 360 0.91 20.33 1.65
N ASN A 361 0.42 21.36 2.33
CA ASN A 361 1.22 22.26 3.16
C ASN A 361 1.19 21.88 4.66
N GLY A 362 0.66 20.73 5.00
CA GLY A 362 0.66 20.22 6.37
C GLY A 362 2.03 19.69 6.79
N PRO A 363 2.24 19.45 8.09
CA PRO A 363 3.51 18.94 8.61
C PRO A 363 3.82 17.49 8.14
N GLY A 364 2.85 16.81 7.54
CA GLY A 364 2.98 15.43 7.07
C GLY A 364 2.94 14.40 8.21
N LEU A 365 2.75 13.15 7.82
CA LEU A 365 2.86 11.96 8.69
C LEU A 365 4.02 11.10 8.18
N SER A 366 5.15 11.12 8.88
CA SER A 366 6.35 10.38 8.47
C SER A 366 6.55 9.13 9.33
N GLU A 367 6.31 7.96 8.72
CA GLU A 367 6.64 6.67 9.34
C GLU A 367 8.16 6.51 9.47
N LYS A 368 8.65 6.21 10.68
CA LYS A 368 10.09 6.08 10.96
C LYS A 368 10.51 4.63 11.24
N ALA A 369 9.68 3.89 11.97
CA ALA A 369 10.04 2.54 12.43
C ALA A 369 9.87 1.46 11.34
N PHE A 370 9.05 1.69 10.33
CA PHE A 370 8.67 0.69 9.34
C PHE A 370 8.91 1.17 7.89
N LYS A 371 9.91 1.99 7.72
CA LYS A 371 10.32 2.56 6.42
C LYS A 371 11.23 1.64 5.67
#